data_71ab237ebc5b8f736406eaf65f3f10de
#
_entry.id   71ab237ebc5b8f736406eaf65f3f10de
#
_cell.length_a   1.000
_cell.length_b   1.000
_cell.length_c   1.000
_cell.angle_alpha   90.00
_cell.angle_beta   90.00
_cell.angle_gamma   90.00
#
_symmetry.space_group_name_H-M   'P 1'
#
loop_
_entity.id
_entity.type
_entity.pdbx_description
1 polymer ?
#
loop_
_entity_poly.entity_id
_entity_poly.type
_entity_poly.pdbx_seq_one_letter_code
_entity_poly.pdbx_strand_id
1 'polypeptide(L)'
;MANKSRKVILVFVEGESDETVVGFITDSLVERLNDMHITLKVMYGDVFSDRRYSALSGTKIASDRICEVLATEKWKVSDLLFVAFVTDTDGMFMNPTSLVVDDSMEVTDSFQYDLQTRRLLFSTTKKKKDIIETRQRKARHVNQLIKDGTSLLVKRKLVQTFVYYNSVNLEHVLFGKILPNHEKIGAADDLIDQYEEKGDAGVEEILAFFQSRCPADDYEQSWQFIKQNEMTNGYSNLALLFDKIQNYK
;
A
#
# COMPACT_ATOMS: atom_id res chain seq x y z
N MET A 1 25.88 -29.72 6.23
CA MET A 1 24.44 -29.36 6.03
C MET A 1 24.39 -28.25 5.00
N ALA A 2 23.79 -28.49 3.84
CA ALA A 2 23.63 -27.46 2.83
C ALA A 2 22.76 -26.37 3.43
N ASN A 3 23.22 -25.12 3.43
CA ASN A 3 22.46 -23.95 3.85
C ASN A 3 21.27 -23.84 2.86
N LYS A 4 20.07 -24.30 3.27
CA LYS A 4 18.86 -24.11 2.47
C LYS A 4 18.77 -22.61 2.16
N SER A 5 18.76 -22.23 0.91
CA SER A 5 18.67 -20.82 0.54
C SER A 5 17.33 -20.29 1.07
N ARG A 6 17.39 -19.28 1.91
CA ARG A 6 16.22 -18.61 2.45
C ARG A 6 15.48 -17.95 1.28
N LYS A 7 14.18 -18.16 1.18
CA LYS A 7 13.34 -17.52 0.18
C LYS A 7 12.44 -16.50 0.86
N VAL A 8 12.54 -15.24 0.46
CA VAL A 8 11.90 -14.11 1.14
C VAL A 8 11.00 -13.36 0.18
N ILE A 9 9.76 -13.15 0.56
CA ILE A 9 8.90 -12.12 0.00
C ILE A 9 8.99 -10.92 0.93
N LEU A 10 9.42 -9.77 0.40
CA LEU A 10 9.54 -8.55 1.18
C LEU A 10 8.36 -7.64 0.86
N VAL A 11 7.55 -7.34 1.87
CA VAL A 11 6.39 -6.46 1.75
C VAL A 11 6.64 -5.18 2.53
N PHE A 12 6.59 -4.05 1.85
CA PHE A 12 6.62 -2.72 2.47
C PHE A 12 5.20 -2.20 2.62
N VAL A 13 4.89 -1.65 3.78
CA VAL A 13 3.61 -0.99 4.10
C VAL A 13 3.86 0.43 4.60
N GLU A 14 2.88 1.34 4.48
CA GLU A 14 3.08 2.75 4.84
C GLU A 14 2.98 2.99 6.36
N GLY A 15 2.08 2.30 7.05
CA GLY A 15 1.78 2.53 8.46
C GLY A 15 1.64 1.26 9.30
N GLU A 16 1.49 1.45 10.60
CA GLU A 16 1.35 0.35 11.57
C GLU A 16 -0.01 -0.36 11.43
N SER A 17 -1.08 0.36 11.09
CA SER A 17 -2.39 -0.26 10.80
C SER A 17 -2.33 -1.19 9.57
N ASP A 18 -1.55 -0.80 8.53
CA ASP A 18 -1.30 -1.68 7.40
C ASP A 18 -0.48 -2.92 7.83
N GLU A 19 0.52 -2.73 8.73
CA GLU A 19 1.33 -3.85 9.25
C GLU A 19 0.45 -4.86 10.00
N THR A 20 -0.46 -4.38 10.87
CA THR A 20 -1.40 -5.24 11.61
C THR A 20 -2.24 -6.07 10.64
N VAL A 21 -2.91 -5.43 9.67
CA VAL A 21 -3.87 -6.13 8.79
C VAL A 21 -3.16 -7.02 7.77
N VAL A 22 -2.15 -6.49 7.08
CA VAL A 22 -1.40 -7.26 6.06
C VAL A 22 -0.58 -8.36 6.74
N GLY A 23 -0.06 -8.09 7.96
CA GLY A 23 0.68 -9.04 8.78
C GLY A 23 -0.16 -10.27 9.11
N PHE A 24 -1.34 -10.08 9.69
CA PHE A 24 -2.26 -11.16 10.02
C PHE A 24 -2.52 -12.09 8.83
N ILE A 25 -2.83 -11.50 7.66
CA ILE A 25 -3.12 -12.30 6.46
C ILE A 25 -1.86 -13.02 5.98
N THR A 26 -0.73 -12.32 5.88
CA THR A 26 0.50 -12.91 5.34
C THR A 26 1.08 -13.98 6.25
N ASP A 27 1.00 -13.84 7.56
CA ASP A 27 1.46 -14.84 8.52
C ASP A 27 0.63 -16.12 8.41
N SER A 28 -0.71 -15.98 8.31
CA SER A 28 -1.61 -17.12 8.07
C SER A 28 -1.34 -17.82 6.73
N LEU A 29 -0.95 -17.06 5.69
CA LEU A 29 -0.57 -17.64 4.40
C LEU A 29 0.77 -18.36 4.46
N VAL A 30 1.75 -17.85 5.23
CA VAL A 30 3.08 -18.49 5.40
C VAL A 30 2.97 -19.83 6.09
N GLU A 31 2.10 -19.97 7.07
CA GLU A 31 1.89 -21.26 7.75
C GLU A 31 1.47 -22.36 6.78
N ARG A 32 0.81 -21.99 5.68
CA ARG A 32 0.38 -22.89 4.60
C ARG A 32 1.47 -23.16 3.55
N LEU A 33 2.55 -22.38 3.57
CA LEU A 33 3.62 -22.43 2.57
C LEU A 33 4.93 -22.92 3.19
N ASN A 34 5.27 -24.19 2.93
CA ASN A 34 6.52 -24.76 3.40
C ASN A 34 7.75 -24.02 2.80
N ASP A 35 8.72 -23.67 3.66
CA ASP A 35 10.03 -23.10 3.28
C ASP A 35 10.06 -21.64 2.75
N MET A 36 8.96 -20.90 2.77
CA MET A 36 8.94 -19.47 2.46
C MET A 36 8.91 -18.60 3.73
N HIS A 37 9.47 -17.42 3.63
CA HIS A 37 9.39 -16.40 4.66
C HIS A 37 8.83 -15.13 4.04
N ILE A 38 7.76 -14.61 4.62
CA ILE A 38 7.31 -13.25 4.31
C ILE A 38 7.88 -12.34 5.40
N THR A 39 8.32 -11.18 5.00
CA THR A 39 8.81 -10.18 5.93
C THR A 39 8.15 -8.85 5.60
N LEU A 40 7.34 -8.36 6.51
CA LEU A 40 6.79 -7.02 6.44
C LEU A 40 7.80 -6.00 6.95
N LYS A 41 7.78 -4.82 6.36
CA LYS A 41 8.56 -3.65 6.80
C LYS A 41 7.73 -2.40 6.69
N VAL A 42 7.50 -1.76 7.81
CA VAL A 42 6.84 -0.45 7.85
C VAL A 42 7.80 0.62 7.34
N MET A 43 7.33 1.43 6.42
CA MET A 43 8.12 2.54 5.86
C MET A 43 8.09 3.80 6.74
N TYR A 44 7.23 3.83 7.75
CA TYR A 44 7.01 4.98 8.62
C TYR A 44 6.74 6.28 7.84
N GLY A 45 5.74 6.21 6.99
CA GLY A 45 5.27 7.30 6.15
C GLY A 45 5.42 7.01 4.66
N ASP A 46 4.75 7.84 3.89
CA ASP A 46 4.70 7.70 2.43
C ASP A 46 6.01 8.19 1.78
N VAL A 47 6.93 7.25 1.56
CA VAL A 47 8.23 7.55 0.93
C VAL A 47 8.11 8.06 -0.50
N PHE A 48 7.01 7.73 -1.21
CA PHE A 48 6.80 8.16 -2.58
C PHE A 48 6.30 9.61 -2.67
N SER A 49 5.71 10.14 -1.60
CA SER A 49 5.31 11.54 -1.52
C SER A 49 6.36 12.44 -0.85
N ASP A 50 7.37 11.89 -0.20
CA ASP A 50 8.36 12.63 0.57
C ASP A 50 9.15 13.62 -0.30
N ARG A 51 9.14 14.90 0.12
CA ARG A 51 9.81 15.98 -0.59
C ARG A 51 11.33 15.78 -0.66
N ARG A 52 11.94 15.08 0.30
CA ARG A 52 13.37 14.76 0.30
C ARG A 52 13.79 13.95 -0.92
N TYR A 53 12.87 13.16 -1.46
CA TYR A 53 13.10 12.30 -2.63
C TYR A 53 12.59 12.91 -3.94
N SER A 54 12.20 14.18 -3.96
CA SER A 54 11.58 14.83 -5.14
C SER A 54 12.43 14.77 -6.41
N ALA A 55 13.75 14.72 -6.29
CA ALA A 55 14.69 14.61 -7.40
C ALA A 55 14.97 13.17 -7.85
N LEU A 56 14.54 12.17 -7.09
CA LEU A 56 14.75 10.76 -7.41
C LEU A 56 13.60 10.20 -8.25
N SER A 57 13.87 9.09 -8.96
CA SER A 57 12.82 8.29 -9.56
C SER A 57 12.19 7.35 -8.52
N GLY A 58 10.93 6.95 -8.73
CA GLY A 58 10.27 5.95 -7.88
C GLY A 58 11.05 4.62 -7.83
N THR A 59 11.63 4.22 -8.96
CA THR A 59 12.49 3.02 -9.04
C THR A 59 13.76 3.16 -8.19
N LYS A 60 14.36 4.34 -8.12
CA LYS A 60 15.53 4.59 -7.26
C LYS A 60 15.15 4.55 -5.79
N ILE A 61 14.04 5.19 -5.40
CA ILE A 61 13.51 5.16 -4.03
C ILE A 61 13.27 3.72 -3.59
N ALA A 62 12.53 2.96 -4.38
CA ALA A 62 12.24 1.56 -4.08
C ALA A 62 13.51 0.70 -3.97
N SER A 63 14.45 0.85 -4.91
CA SER A 63 15.74 0.14 -4.87
C SER A 63 16.54 0.45 -3.61
N ASP A 64 16.57 1.72 -3.17
CA ASP A 64 17.27 2.13 -1.96
C ASP A 64 16.65 1.51 -0.70
N ARG A 65 15.30 1.50 -0.60
CA ARG A 65 14.60 0.87 0.51
C ARG A 65 14.87 -0.63 0.58
N ILE A 66 14.85 -1.32 -0.55
CA ILE A 66 15.23 -2.74 -0.61
C ILE A 66 16.68 -2.93 -0.13
N CYS A 67 17.61 -2.10 -0.59
CA CYS A 67 19.03 -2.18 -0.18
C CYS A 67 19.21 -1.96 1.33
N GLU A 68 18.48 -1.05 1.95
CA GLU A 68 18.50 -0.79 3.39
C GLU A 68 18.09 -2.05 4.17
N VAL A 69 16.96 -2.67 3.81
CA VAL A 69 16.50 -3.90 4.46
C VAL A 69 17.48 -5.04 4.26
N LEU A 70 17.98 -5.25 3.04
CA LEU A 70 18.98 -6.28 2.77
C LEU A 70 20.26 -6.11 3.60
N ALA A 71 20.67 -4.85 3.88
CA ALA A 71 21.83 -4.58 4.70
C ALA A 71 21.55 -4.84 6.19
N THR A 72 20.40 -4.40 6.70
CA THR A 72 19.98 -4.58 8.10
C THR A 72 19.80 -6.07 8.44
N GLU A 73 19.08 -6.81 7.59
CA GLU A 73 18.78 -8.22 7.81
C GLU A 73 19.91 -9.15 7.37
N LYS A 74 20.98 -8.60 6.79
CA LYS A 74 22.11 -9.37 6.22
C LYS A 74 21.68 -10.39 5.16
N TRP A 75 20.64 -10.07 4.40
CA TRP A 75 20.16 -10.91 3.31
C TRP A 75 20.88 -10.61 1.99
N LYS A 76 20.88 -11.61 1.12
CA LYS A 76 21.35 -11.47 -0.26
C LYS A 76 20.17 -11.14 -1.17
N VAL A 77 20.43 -10.43 -2.26
CA VAL A 77 19.38 -10.16 -3.30
C VAL A 77 18.83 -11.48 -3.86
N SER A 78 19.65 -12.55 -3.91
CA SER A 78 19.22 -13.89 -4.36
C SER A 78 18.23 -14.57 -3.42
N ASP A 79 18.06 -14.07 -2.22
CA ASP A 79 17.11 -14.63 -1.26
C ASP A 79 15.69 -14.07 -1.51
N LEU A 80 15.60 -12.91 -2.20
CA LEU A 80 14.32 -12.31 -2.57
C LEU A 80 13.65 -13.09 -3.71
N LEU A 81 12.40 -13.46 -3.49
CA LEU A 81 11.48 -13.98 -4.52
C LEU A 81 10.88 -12.82 -5.31
N PHE A 82 10.26 -11.90 -4.61
CA PHE A 82 9.80 -10.61 -5.12
C PHE A 82 9.66 -9.61 -3.97
N VAL A 83 9.42 -8.36 -4.33
CA VAL A 83 9.14 -7.27 -3.40
C VAL A 83 7.78 -6.67 -3.73
N ALA A 84 6.98 -6.40 -2.71
CA ALA A 84 5.73 -5.68 -2.81
C ALA A 84 5.80 -4.37 -2.01
N PHE A 85 5.23 -3.31 -2.55
CA PHE A 85 4.95 -2.07 -1.84
C PHE A 85 3.43 -1.93 -1.76
N VAL A 86 2.91 -1.71 -0.57
CA VAL A 86 1.51 -1.35 -0.34
C VAL A 86 1.46 0.14 -0.06
N THR A 87 0.64 0.85 -0.81
CA THR A 87 0.56 2.31 -0.73
C THR A 87 -0.89 2.78 -0.71
N ASP A 88 -1.18 3.81 0.06
CA ASP A 88 -2.45 4.50 -0.01
C ASP A 88 -2.51 5.37 -1.28
N THR A 89 -3.67 5.49 -1.92
CA THR A 89 -3.79 6.37 -3.08
C THR A 89 -3.86 7.85 -2.69
N ASP A 90 -4.39 8.16 -1.53
CA ASP A 90 -4.45 9.52 -0.95
C ASP A 90 -5.05 10.60 -1.87
N GLY A 91 -5.81 10.22 -2.87
CA GLY A 91 -6.33 11.17 -3.85
C GLY A 91 -5.31 11.55 -4.95
N MET A 92 -4.26 10.74 -5.18
CA MET A 92 -3.22 11.06 -6.17
C MET A 92 -3.70 11.04 -7.62
N PHE A 93 -4.84 10.42 -7.89
CA PHE A 93 -5.46 10.37 -9.23
C PHE A 93 -6.74 11.20 -9.34
N MET A 94 -7.10 11.97 -8.31
CA MET A 94 -8.30 12.79 -8.33
C MET A 94 -8.25 13.84 -9.43
N ASN A 95 -9.42 14.07 -10.05
CA ASN A 95 -9.57 15.14 -11.02
C ASN A 95 -9.32 16.51 -10.33
N PRO A 96 -8.56 17.42 -10.96
CA PRO A 96 -8.34 18.75 -10.42
C PRO A 96 -9.62 19.54 -10.05
N THR A 97 -10.75 19.26 -10.71
CA THR A 97 -12.05 19.87 -10.40
C THR A 97 -12.66 19.40 -9.09
N SER A 98 -12.25 18.22 -8.60
CA SER A 98 -12.66 17.66 -7.30
C SER A 98 -11.84 18.21 -6.13
N LEU A 99 -10.85 19.05 -6.39
CA LEU A 99 -9.97 19.66 -5.39
C LEU A 99 -10.50 21.08 -5.11
N VAL A 100 -11.19 21.30 -3.99
CA VAL A 100 -11.95 22.50 -3.71
C VAL A 100 -11.40 23.21 -2.47
N VAL A 101 -11.28 24.54 -2.52
CA VAL A 101 -11.06 25.35 -1.32
C VAL A 101 -12.44 25.60 -0.69
N ASP A 102 -12.57 25.29 0.59
CA ASP A 102 -13.78 25.51 1.38
C ASP A 102 -13.46 26.50 2.51
N ASP A 103 -13.92 27.69 2.36
CA ASP A 103 -13.68 28.79 3.30
C ASP A 103 -14.37 28.58 4.67
N SER A 104 -15.26 27.59 4.78
CA SER A 104 -15.89 27.21 6.04
C SER A 104 -15.03 26.27 6.90
N MET A 105 -13.97 25.68 6.35
CA MET A 105 -13.05 24.81 7.09
C MET A 105 -12.19 25.62 8.05
N GLU A 106 -11.93 25.05 9.23
CA GLU A 106 -10.97 25.64 10.16
C GLU A 106 -9.56 25.65 9.55
N VAL A 107 -8.83 26.76 9.78
CA VAL A 107 -7.47 26.94 9.23
C VAL A 107 -6.48 25.92 9.81
N THR A 108 -6.77 25.35 10.97
CA THR A 108 -6.02 24.26 11.60
C THR A 108 -6.01 23.00 10.76
N ASP A 109 -7.10 22.70 10.03
CA ASP A 109 -7.21 21.55 9.18
C ASP A 109 -6.44 21.76 7.88
N SER A 110 -5.67 20.77 7.47
CA SER A 110 -4.93 20.84 6.22
C SER A 110 -5.81 20.55 5.03
N PHE A 111 -6.57 19.47 5.12
CA PHE A 111 -7.52 19.02 4.12
C PHE A 111 -8.46 17.98 4.73
N GLN A 112 -9.60 17.77 4.07
CA GLN A 112 -10.60 16.77 4.43
C GLN A 112 -11.11 16.03 3.18
N TYR A 113 -11.30 14.72 3.30
CA TYR A 113 -11.98 13.92 2.30
C TYR A 113 -13.49 14.00 2.47
N ASP A 114 -14.18 14.52 1.48
CA ASP A 114 -15.64 14.40 1.36
C ASP A 114 -15.96 13.20 0.44
N LEU A 115 -16.19 12.06 1.06
CA LEU A 115 -16.47 10.81 0.35
C LEU A 115 -17.82 10.85 -0.38
N GLN A 116 -18.79 11.62 0.11
CA GLN A 116 -20.12 11.71 -0.51
C GLN A 116 -20.07 12.44 -1.83
N THR A 117 -19.40 13.60 -1.88
CA THR A 117 -19.25 14.39 -3.09
C THR A 117 -18.00 14.06 -3.88
N ARG A 118 -17.16 13.13 -3.38
CA ARG A 118 -15.87 12.72 -3.96
C ARG A 118 -14.95 13.91 -4.18
N ARG A 119 -14.85 14.76 -3.18
CA ARG A 119 -14.03 15.96 -3.17
C ARG A 119 -12.95 15.90 -2.10
N LEU A 120 -11.90 16.64 -2.37
CA LEU A 120 -10.89 16.94 -1.38
C LEU A 120 -11.00 18.42 -1.06
N LEU A 121 -11.36 18.72 0.18
CA LEU A 121 -11.58 20.05 0.68
C LEU A 121 -10.32 20.58 1.36
N PHE A 122 -10.04 21.86 1.15
CA PHE A 122 -8.86 22.53 1.70
C PHE A 122 -9.26 23.83 2.37
N SER A 123 -8.68 24.12 3.52
CA SER A 123 -8.96 25.38 4.22
C SER A 123 -8.32 26.61 3.56
N THR A 124 -7.32 26.45 2.68
CA THR A 124 -6.68 27.55 1.98
C THR A 124 -6.13 27.14 0.61
N THR A 125 -6.02 28.11 -0.31
CA THR A 125 -5.37 27.92 -1.62
C THR A 125 -3.91 27.46 -1.49
N LYS A 126 -3.19 27.93 -0.47
CA LYS A 126 -1.80 27.51 -0.22
C LYS A 126 -1.72 26.03 0.12
N LYS A 127 -2.54 25.58 1.08
CA LYS A 127 -2.61 24.14 1.47
C LYS A 127 -3.02 23.27 0.29
N LYS A 128 -4.03 23.71 -0.50
CA LYS A 128 -4.41 23.03 -1.74
C LYS A 128 -3.20 22.82 -2.67
N LYS A 129 -2.42 23.88 -2.92
CA LYS A 129 -1.24 23.80 -3.79
C LYS A 129 -0.19 22.81 -3.25
N ASP A 130 0.14 22.91 -1.97
CA ASP A 130 1.15 22.04 -1.32
C ASP A 130 0.75 20.57 -1.38
N ILE A 131 -0.52 20.27 -1.14
CA ILE A 131 -1.05 18.89 -1.20
C ILE A 131 -1.07 18.37 -2.65
N ILE A 132 -1.48 19.19 -3.61
CA ILE A 132 -1.44 18.80 -5.03
C ILE A 132 -0.02 18.44 -5.47
N GLU A 133 0.97 19.26 -5.13
CA GLU A 133 2.37 18.98 -5.46
C GLU A 133 2.85 17.66 -4.84
N THR A 134 2.45 17.38 -3.60
CA THR A 134 2.78 16.14 -2.89
C THR A 134 2.16 14.91 -3.59
N ARG A 135 0.87 14.99 -3.96
CA ARG A 135 0.17 13.90 -4.66
C ARG A 135 0.66 13.66 -6.07
N GLN A 136 0.97 14.72 -6.80
CA GLN A 136 1.58 14.60 -8.12
C GLN A 136 2.96 13.93 -8.05
N ARG A 137 3.73 14.20 -7.01
CA ARG A 137 5.01 13.53 -6.75
C ARG A 137 4.79 12.05 -6.47
N LYS A 138 3.85 11.69 -5.58
CA LYS A 138 3.47 10.30 -5.30
C LYS A 138 3.05 9.58 -6.58
N ALA A 139 2.09 10.15 -7.31
CA ALA A 139 1.60 9.58 -8.57
C ALA A 139 2.74 9.34 -9.59
N ARG A 140 3.67 10.30 -9.73
CA ARG A 140 4.81 10.15 -10.62
C ARG A 140 5.72 8.98 -10.20
N HIS A 141 6.04 8.85 -8.92
CA HIS A 141 6.91 7.78 -8.42
C HIS A 141 6.22 6.41 -8.54
N VAL A 142 4.97 6.31 -8.12
CA VAL A 142 4.18 5.07 -8.19
C VAL A 142 3.98 4.63 -9.64
N ASN A 143 3.63 5.55 -10.57
CA ASN A 143 3.46 5.22 -11.99
C ASN A 143 4.70 4.58 -12.64
N GLN A 144 5.91 4.84 -12.12
CA GLN A 144 7.13 4.20 -12.60
C GLN A 144 7.25 2.74 -12.16
N LEU A 145 6.52 2.33 -11.13
CA LEU A 145 6.60 1.02 -10.49
C LEU A 145 5.42 0.10 -10.81
N ILE A 146 4.29 0.64 -11.26
CA ILE A 146 3.05 -0.14 -11.46
C ILE A 146 3.00 -0.97 -12.74
N LYS A 147 4.04 -0.95 -13.56
CA LYS A 147 4.13 -1.88 -14.68
C LYS A 147 4.23 -3.31 -14.16
N ASP A 148 3.38 -4.20 -14.67
CA ASP A 148 3.44 -5.61 -14.31
C ASP A 148 4.84 -6.18 -14.60
N GLY A 149 5.34 -6.92 -13.60
CA GLY A 149 6.68 -7.51 -13.68
C GLY A 149 7.80 -6.46 -13.75
N THR A 150 7.60 -5.25 -13.22
CA THR A 150 8.69 -4.27 -13.12
C THR A 150 9.86 -4.88 -12.36
N SER A 151 11.00 -4.92 -13.03
CA SER A 151 12.24 -5.42 -12.45
C SER A 151 13.13 -4.24 -12.05
N LEU A 152 13.45 -4.15 -10.77
CA LEU A 152 14.37 -3.15 -10.24
C LEU A 152 15.79 -3.70 -10.17
N LEU A 153 16.77 -2.87 -10.55
CA LEU A 153 18.18 -3.19 -10.37
C LEU A 153 18.57 -2.92 -8.91
N VAL A 154 18.75 -4.00 -8.14
CA VAL A 154 19.18 -3.96 -6.74
C VAL A 154 20.53 -4.64 -6.63
N LYS A 155 21.58 -3.92 -6.19
CA LYS A 155 22.96 -4.47 -6.09
C LYS A 155 23.38 -5.29 -7.32
N ARG A 156 23.12 -4.78 -8.53
CA ARG A 156 23.43 -5.40 -9.83
C ARG A 156 22.62 -6.66 -10.19
N LYS A 157 21.52 -6.93 -9.49
CA LYS A 157 20.58 -8.03 -9.81
C LYS A 157 19.19 -7.46 -10.03
N LEU A 158 18.46 -8.05 -10.95
CA LEU A 158 17.06 -7.71 -11.16
C LEU A 158 16.19 -8.39 -10.12
N VAL A 159 15.28 -7.63 -9.51
CA VAL A 159 14.31 -8.08 -8.50
C VAL A 159 12.92 -7.69 -8.99
N GLN A 160 12.03 -8.68 -9.10
CA GLN A 160 10.62 -8.39 -9.41
C GLN A 160 10.01 -7.54 -8.30
N THR A 161 9.30 -6.49 -8.69
CA THR A 161 8.74 -5.53 -7.75
C THR A 161 7.34 -5.12 -8.20
N PHE A 162 6.40 -5.16 -7.26
CA PHE A 162 5.00 -4.81 -7.48
C PHE A 162 4.58 -3.71 -6.52
N VAL A 163 3.60 -2.91 -6.90
CA VAL A 163 2.94 -1.95 -6.01
C VAL A 163 1.47 -2.29 -5.94
N TYR A 164 0.95 -2.38 -4.75
CA TYR A 164 -0.47 -2.59 -4.47
C TYR A 164 -1.02 -1.37 -3.75
N TYR A 165 -2.34 -1.18 -3.79
CA TYR A 165 -2.94 0.04 -3.25
C TYR A 165 -4.15 -0.22 -2.37
N ASN A 166 -4.38 0.73 -1.46
CA ASN A 166 -5.65 0.97 -0.77
C ASN A 166 -6.21 2.33 -1.19
N SER A 167 -7.47 2.42 -1.58
CA SER A 167 -8.10 3.68 -2.02
C SER A 167 -9.24 4.11 -1.06
N VAL A 168 -9.19 5.25 -0.44
CA VAL A 168 -8.14 6.28 -0.44
C VAL A 168 -6.96 5.87 0.45
N ASN A 169 -7.26 5.11 1.51
CA ASN A 169 -6.36 4.47 2.47
C ASN A 169 -6.99 3.17 2.98
N LEU A 170 -6.25 2.43 3.80
CA LEU A 170 -6.70 1.15 4.34
C LEU A 170 -8.01 1.29 5.12
N GLU A 171 -8.17 2.32 5.95
CA GLU A 171 -9.38 2.51 6.76
C GLU A 171 -10.62 2.76 5.90
N HIS A 172 -10.47 3.47 4.78
CA HIS A 172 -11.57 3.63 3.82
C HIS A 172 -11.97 2.29 3.18
N VAL A 173 -11.00 1.42 2.88
CA VAL A 173 -11.27 0.07 2.38
C VAL A 173 -12.02 -0.76 3.41
N LEU A 174 -11.55 -0.79 4.65
CA LEU A 174 -12.07 -1.64 5.72
C LEU A 174 -13.42 -1.17 6.27
N PHE A 175 -13.53 0.14 6.51
CA PHE A 175 -14.65 0.71 7.28
C PHE A 175 -15.55 1.66 6.46
N GLY A 176 -15.21 1.95 5.19
CA GLY A 176 -15.93 2.92 4.37
C GLY A 176 -15.82 4.37 4.84
N LYS A 177 -14.87 4.69 5.72
CA LYS A 177 -14.64 6.02 6.29
C LYS A 177 -13.16 6.33 6.47
N ILE A 178 -12.82 7.61 6.55
CA ILE A 178 -11.47 8.05 6.91
C ILE A 178 -11.41 8.19 8.41
N LEU A 179 -10.44 7.54 9.03
CA LEU A 179 -10.21 7.62 10.46
C LEU A 179 -9.12 8.65 10.81
N PRO A 180 -9.24 9.35 11.93
CA PRO A 180 -8.15 10.13 12.51
C PRO A 180 -6.94 9.23 12.82
N ASN A 181 -5.72 9.77 12.68
CA ASN A 181 -4.50 8.96 12.86
C ASN A 181 -4.41 8.23 14.20
N HIS A 182 -4.93 8.82 15.27
CA HIS A 182 -4.90 8.23 16.61
C HIS A 182 -5.89 7.07 16.81
N GLU A 183 -6.84 6.89 15.89
CA GLU A 183 -7.83 5.80 15.94
C GLU A 183 -7.46 4.60 15.05
N LYS A 184 -6.56 4.79 14.09
CA LYS A 184 -6.28 3.83 13.03
C LYS A 184 -5.78 2.48 13.56
N ILE A 185 -4.76 2.52 14.42
CA ILE A 185 -4.14 1.31 14.99
C ILE A 185 -5.15 0.54 15.80
N GLY A 186 -5.84 1.21 16.77
CA GLY A 186 -6.85 0.53 17.58
C GLY A 186 -7.98 -0.08 16.75
N ALA A 187 -8.43 0.61 15.70
CA ALA A 187 -9.46 0.06 14.82
C ALA A 187 -8.97 -1.15 13.99
N ALA A 188 -7.70 -1.16 13.61
CA ALA A 188 -7.09 -2.29 12.94
C ALA A 188 -6.94 -3.50 13.89
N ASP A 189 -6.45 -3.26 15.10
CA ASP A 189 -6.29 -4.29 16.13
C ASP A 189 -7.65 -4.91 16.50
N ASP A 190 -8.66 -4.08 16.80
CA ASP A 190 -10.04 -4.55 17.12
C ASP A 190 -10.63 -5.39 15.97
N LEU A 191 -10.32 -5.05 14.71
CA LEU A 191 -10.77 -5.81 13.54
C LEU A 191 -10.08 -7.17 13.47
N ILE A 192 -8.77 -7.19 13.66
CA ILE A 192 -7.97 -8.42 13.56
C ILE A 192 -8.31 -9.38 14.69
N ASP A 193 -8.47 -8.90 15.92
CA ASP A 193 -8.93 -9.70 17.06
C ASP A 193 -10.22 -10.47 16.72
N GLN A 194 -11.19 -9.82 16.05
CA GLN A 194 -12.44 -10.46 15.62
C GLN A 194 -12.23 -11.57 14.60
N TYR A 195 -11.22 -11.45 13.72
CA TYR A 195 -10.87 -12.50 12.76
C TYR A 195 -10.06 -13.62 13.40
N GLU A 196 -9.15 -13.30 14.31
CA GLU A 196 -8.37 -14.29 15.07
C GLU A 196 -9.26 -15.20 15.91
N GLU A 197 -10.30 -14.66 16.55
CA GLU A 197 -11.29 -15.44 17.30
C GLU A 197 -12.00 -16.52 16.45
N LYS A 198 -12.08 -16.31 15.14
CA LYS A 198 -12.69 -17.27 14.19
C LYS A 198 -11.71 -18.29 13.63
N GLY A 199 -10.41 -18.16 13.91
CA GLY A 199 -9.36 -19.03 13.38
C GLY A 199 -9.31 -19.04 11.85
N ASP A 200 -9.17 -20.22 11.25
CA ASP A 200 -9.08 -20.36 9.78
C ASP A 200 -10.26 -19.72 9.02
N ALA A 201 -11.46 -19.75 9.60
CA ALA A 201 -12.63 -19.13 8.98
C ALA A 201 -12.48 -17.60 8.92
N GLY A 202 -11.86 -16.98 9.91
CA GLY A 202 -11.59 -15.56 9.91
C GLY A 202 -10.59 -15.16 8.82
N VAL A 203 -9.56 -15.97 8.59
CA VAL A 203 -8.61 -15.76 7.49
C VAL A 203 -9.32 -15.82 6.14
N GLU A 204 -10.17 -16.81 5.91
CA GLU A 204 -10.93 -16.93 4.66
C GLU A 204 -11.92 -15.76 4.48
N GLU A 205 -12.55 -15.29 5.57
CA GLU A 205 -13.45 -14.12 5.52
C GLU A 205 -12.72 -12.83 5.13
N ILE A 206 -11.55 -12.55 5.71
CA ILE A 206 -10.80 -11.33 5.38
C ILE A 206 -10.21 -11.40 3.96
N LEU A 207 -9.78 -12.57 3.51
CA LEU A 207 -9.36 -12.78 2.12
C LEU A 207 -10.53 -12.53 1.15
N ALA A 208 -11.70 -13.09 1.43
CA ALA A 208 -12.91 -12.87 0.64
C ALA A 208 -13.35 -11.39 0.65
N PHE A 209 -13.17 -10.70 1.78
CA PHE A 209 -13.41 -9.27 1.87
C PHE A 209 -12.51 -8.50 0.90
N PHE A 210 -11.19 -8.71 0.92
CA PHE A 210 -10.28 -8.03 -0.01
C PHE A 210 -10.56 -8.40 -1.46
N GLN A 211 -10.94 -9.66 -1.73
CA GLN A 211 -11.37 -10.06 -3.07
C GLN A 211 -12.60 -9.27 -3.54
N SER A 212 -13.57 -9.03 -2.66
CA SER A 212 -14.75 -8.21 -2.96
C SER A 212 -14.43 -6.72 -3.21
N ARG A 213 -13.31 -6.24 -2.71
CA ARG A 213 -12.81 -4.87 -2.89
C ARG A 213 -11.90 -4.71 -4.09
N CYS A 214 -11.44 -5.81 -4.68
CA CYS A 214 -10.59 -5.80 -5.85
C CYS A 214 -11.42 -5.51 -7.11
N PRO A 215 -11.12 -4.42 -7.85
CA PRO A 215 -11.97 -4.02 -8.97
C PRO A 215 -11.70 -4.81 -10.26
N ALA A 216 -10.65 -5.62 -10.30
CA ALA A 216 -10.28 -6.45 -11.44
C ALA A 216 -9.31 -7.57 -11.02
N ASP A 217 -9.40 -8.72 -11.68
CA ASP A 217 -8.51 -9.86 -11.45
C ASP A 217 -7.11 -9.67 -12.10
N ASP A 218 -6.98 -8.70 -12.97
CA ASP A 218 -5.73 -8.35 -13.63
C ASP A 218 -5.08 -7.13 -12.98
N TYR A 219 -3.76 -7.22 -12.76
CA TYR A 219 -2.97 -6.19 -12.07
C TYR A 219 -3.01 -4.84 -12.79
N GLU A 220 -2.81 -4.80 -14.11
CA GLU A 220 -2.82 -3.55 -14.87
C GLU A 220 -4.23 -2.95 -14.93
N GLN A 221 -5.26 -3.79 -15.12
CA GLN A 221 -6.65 -3.35 -15.14
C GLN A 221 -7.06 -2.78 -13.79
N SER A 222 -6.63 -3.35 -12.67
CA SER A 222 -6.91 -2.82 -11.33
C SER A 222 -6.36 -1.39 -11.17
N TRP A 223 -5.14 -1.13 -11.66
CA TRP A 223 -4.55 0.20 -11.66
C TRP A 223 -5.24 1.18 -12.62
N GLN A 224 -5.64 0.71 -13.81
CA GLN A 224 -6.41 1.52 -14.75
C GLN A 224 -7.75 1.93 -14.15
N PHE A 225 -8.42 1.00 -13.48
CA PHE A 225 -9.70 1.26 -12.82
C PHE A 225 -9.57 2.35 -11.75
N ILE A 226 -8.61 2.22 -10.82
CA ILE A 226 -8.51 3.16 -9.69
C ILE A 226 -8.09 4.57 -10.14
N LYS A 227 -7.31 4.71 -11.20
CA LYS A 227 -6.96 6.01 -11.80
C LYS A 227 -8.19 6.81 -12.26
N GLN A 228 -9.29 6.14 -12.54
CA GLN A 228 -10.53 6.76 -13.00
C GLN A 228 -11.61 6.82 -11.91
N ASN A 229 -11.51 5.96 -10.89
CA ASN A 229 -12.56 5.71 -9.90
C ASN A 229 -12.11 5.94 -8.46
N GLU A 230 -11.06 6.70 -8.24
CA GLU A 230 -10.61 7.01 -6.89
C GLU A 230 -11.72 7.72 -6.09
N MET A 231 -11.82 7.42 -4.80
CA MET A 231 -12.86 7.89 -3.87
C MET A 231 -14.30 7.45 -4.18
N THR A 232 -14.53 6.55 -5.11
CA THR A 232 -15.91 6.07 -5.35
C THR A 232 -16.37 5.08 -4.28
N ASN A 233 -15.49 4.18 -3.90
CA ASN A 233 -15.64 3.19 -2.83
C ASN A 233 -14.25 2.89 -2.25
N GLY A 234 -14.19 2.18 -1.13
CA GLY A 234 -12.95 1.65 -0.59
C GLY A 234 -12.45 0.47 -1.43
N TYR A 235 -11.77 0.73 -2.54
CA TYR A 235 -11.16 -0.29 -3.39
C TYR A 235 -9.73 -0.59 -2.96
N SER A 236 -9.33 -1.86 -3.11
CA SER A 236 -7.97 -2.31 -2.89
C SER A 236 -7.62 -3.42 -3.88
N ASN A 237 -6.38 -3.49 -4.32
CA ASN A 237 -5.90 -4.63 -5.10
C ASN A 237 -4.99 -5.57 -4.29
N LEU A 238 -5.06 -5.52 -2.96
CA LEU A 238 -4.30 -6.43 -2.08
C LEU A 238 -4.67 -7.90 -2.29
N ALA A 239 -5.90 -8.21 -2.73
CA ALA A 239 -6.25 -9.58 -3.10
C ALA A 239 -5.27 -10.17 -4.12
N LEU A 240 -4.81 -9.38 -5.10
CA LEU A 240 -3.83 -9.84 -6.09
C LEU A 240 -2.44 -10.12 -5.46
N LEU A 241 -2.07 -9.43 -4.38
CA LEU A 241 -0.88 -9.74 -3.60
C LEU A 241 -1.04 -11.08 -2.89
N PHE A 242 -2.16 -11.28 -2.21
CA PHE A 242 -2.43 -12.51 -1.47
C PHE A 242 -2.50 -13.72 -2.40
N ASP A 243 -3.19 -13.59 -3.53
CA ASP A 243 -3.23 -14.63 -4.59
C ASP A 243 -1.85 -14.94 -5.14
N LYS A 244 -1.03 -13.91 -5.36
CA LYS A 244 0.35 -14.09 -5.83
C LYS A 244 1.21 -14.84 -4.80
N ILE A 245 1.02 -14.56 -3.51
CA ILE A 245 1.71 -15.28 -2.42
C ILE A 245 1.25 -16.74 -2.40
N GLN A 246 -0.05 -17.00 -2.39
CA GLN A 246 -0.62 -18.35 -2.33
C GLN A 246 -0.21 -19.23 -3.53
N ASN A 247 -0.11 -18.65 -4.72
CA ASN A 247 0.20 -19.36 -5.95
C ASN A 247 1.70 -19.32 -6.32
N TYR A 248 2.55 -18.82 -5.43
CA TYR A 248 4.00 -18.76 -5.70
C TYR A 248 4.60 -20.16 -5.63
N LYS A 249 5.03 -20.66 -6.79
CA LYS A 249 5.65 -21.99 -6.96
C LYS A 249 7.14 -21.89 -7.18
#